data_f6386884fb6f767332fd6012c49a5481
#
_entry.id   f6386884fb6f767332fd6012c49a5481
#
_cell.length_a   1.000
_cell.length_b   1.000
_cell.length_c   1.000
_cell.angle_alpha   90.00
_cell.angle_beta   90.00
_cell.angle_gamma   90.00
#
_symmetry.space_group_name_H-M   'P 1'
#
loop_
_entity.id
_entity.type
_entity.pdbx_description
1 polymer ?
#
loop_
_entity_poly.entity_id
_entity_poly.type
_entity_poly.pdbx_seq_one_letter_code
_entity_poly.pdbx_strand_id
1 'polypeptide(L)'
;MDMSASCATCGKKSQGYDTECPCCGNYYCSDQCSLLWHNKQFAHHQWADYKHIYGAIMGFDPKVRVVTICDLNGEVMYSGHREGVKNLLTSKESKESLELAVNGWKTRRELASKIGKGKYVLAEYEKVKRLTLPLGNDHLLYITAEVGCDHPTLITKIQKLHL
;
A
#
# COMPACT_ATOMS: atom_id res chain seq x y z
N MET A 1 -24.36 -29.77 14.51
CA MET A 1 -23.21 -29.87 13.58
C MET A 1 -22.26 -28.75 13.94
N ASP A 2 -21.16 -29.11 14.53
CA ASP A 2 -20.15 -28.17 15.00
C ASP A 2 -19.31 -27.71 13.80
N MET A 3 -19.70 -26.61 13.18
CA MET A 3 -18.91 -26.00 12.10
C MET A 3 -17.83 -25.12 12.73
N SER A 4 -16.98 -25.70 13.57
CA SER A 4 -15.81 -25.01 14.07
C SER A 4 -14.80 -24.89 12.92
N ALA A 5 -14.65 -23.70 12.37
CA ALA A 5 -13.61 -23.41 11.39
C ALA A 5 -12.24 -23.72 12.01
N SER A 6 -11.35 -24.28 11.21
CA SER A 6 -9.97 -24.55 11.63
C SER A 6 -9.02 -23.55 11.01
N CYS A 7 -8.02 -23.12 11.77
CA CYS A 7 -6.98 -22.23 11.28
C CYS A 7 -6.23 -22.85 10.09
N ALA A 8 -6.20 -22.16 8.98
CA ALA A 8 -5.56 -22.64 7.75
C ALA A 8 -4.04 -22.88 7.90
N THR A 9 -3.39 -22.21 8.85
CA THR A 9 -1.94 -22.34 9.08
C THR A 9 -1.57 -23.46 10.04
N CYS A 10 -2.22 -23.51 11.22
CA CYS A 10 -1.82 -24.41 12.31
C CYS A 10 -2.86 -25.47 12.68
N GLY A 11 -4.04 -25.45 12.06
CA GLY A 11 -5.12 -26.41 12.30
C GLY A 11 -5.87 -26.26 13.62
N LYS A 12 -5.56 -25.27 14.46
CA LYS A 12 -6.31 -25.03 15.71
C LYS A 12 -7.77 -24.72 15.40
N LYS A 13 -8.67 -25.31 16.16
CA LYS A 13 -10.09 -25.03 16.04
C LYS A 13 -10.40 -23.60 16.50
N SER A 14 -11.32 -22.94 15.78
CA SER A 14 -11.83 -21.62 16.12
C SER A 14 -12.43 -21.61 17.52
N GLN A 15 -12.12 -20.56 18.28
CA GLN A 15 -12.73 -20.29 19.59
C GLN A 15 -13.74 -19.13 19.52
N GLY A 16 -14.25 -18.82 18.35
CA GLY A 16 -15.32 -17.82 18.18
C GLY A 16 -14.86 -16.38 17.96
N TYR A 17 -13.54 -16.13 17.89
CA TYR A 17 -12.97 -14.80 17.66
C TYR A 17 -12.13 -14.70 16.39
N ASP A 18 -12.13 -15.76 15.59
CA ASP A 18 -11.30 -15.83 14.39
C ASP A 18 -11.96 -15.03 13.27
N THR A 19 -11.19 -14.17 12.65
CA THR A 19 -11.65 -13.36 11.53
C THR A 19 -11.44 -14.13 10.23
N GLU A 20 -12.50 -14.26 9.44
CA GLU A 20 -12.40 -14.75 8.09
C GLU A 20 -11.60 -13.77 7.24
N CYS A 21 -10.61 -14.26 6.53
CA CYS A 21 -9.83 -13.42 5.62
C CYS A 21 -10.69 -12.98 4.43
N PRO A 22 -10.88 -11.68 4.20
CA PRO A 22 -11.74 -11.19 3.13
C PRO A 22 -11.22 -11.51 1.72
N CYS A 23 -9.92 -11.88 1.59
CA CYS A 23 -9.33 -12.17 0.29
C CYS A 23 -9.41 -13.65 -0.10
N CYS A 24 -9.35 -14.57 0.86
CA CYS A 24 -9.33 -16.02 0.57
C CYS A 24 -10.42 -16.82 1.31
N GLY A 25 -11.20 -16.20 2.18
CA GLY A 25 -12.24 -16.85 2.96
C GLY A 25 -11.74 -17.83 4.02
N ASN A 26 -10.43 -17.92 4.27
CA ASN A 26 -9.86 -18.78 5.29
C ASN A 26 -9.90 -18.14 6.68
N TYR A 27 -10.00 -18.99 7.70
CA TYR A 27 -9.92 -18.57 9.10
C TYR A 27 -8.49 -18.72 9.64
N TYR A 28 -8.07 -17.77 10.46
CA TYR A 28 -6.79 -17.77 11.13
C TYR A 28 -6.96 -17.49 12.62
N CYS A 29 -6.24 -18.23 13.46
CA CYS A 29 -6.33 -18.07 14.91
C CYS A 29 -5.55 -16.88 15.46
N SER A 30 -4.72 -16.23 14.64
CA SER A 30 -3.92 -15.05 14.98
C SER A 30 -3.42 -14.35 13.73
N ASP A 31 -3.03 -13.09 13.87
CA ASP A 31 -2.39 -12.31 12.79
C ASP A 31 -1.09 -12.97 12.31
N GLN A 32 -0.35 -13.59 13.23
CA GLN A 32 0.87 -14.32 12.89
C GLN A 32 0.60 -15.54 12.02
N CYS A 33 -0.47 -16.29 12.29
CA CYS A 33 -0.87 -17.41 11.45
C CYS A 33 -1.37 -16.94 10.07
N SER A 34 -2.09 -15.83 10.02
CA SER A 34 -2.46 -15.18 8.78
C SER A 34 -1.23 -14.80 7.96
N LEU A 35 -0.27 -14.11 8.55
CA LEU A 35 1.00 -13.73 7.89
C LEU A 35 1.79 -14.94 7.37
N LEU A 36 1.90 -16.01 8.16
CA LEU A 36 2.61 -17.23 7.75
C LEU A 36 1.94 -17.93 6.57
N TRP A 37 0.63 -18.01 6.56
CA TRP A 37 -0.13 -18.55 5.43
C TRP A 37 0.09 -17.72 4.17
N HIS A 38 0.00 -16.45 4.34
CA HIS A 38 0.06 -15.48 3.26
C HIS A 38 1.46 -15.40 2.67
N ASN A 39 2.50 -15.45 3.43
CA ASN A 39 3.87 -15.56 2.93
C ASN A 39 4.14 -16.83 2.11
N LYS A 40 3.35 -17.88 2.32
CA LYS A 40 3.44 -19.13 1.52
C LYS A 40 2.59 -19.12 0.24
N GLN A 41 1.58 -18.26 0.17
CA GLN A 41 0.58 -18.23 -0.91
C GLN A 41 0.55 -16.85 -1.57
N PHE A 42 1.60 -16.47 -2.24
CA PHE A 42 1.88 -15.13 -2.77
C PHE A 42 0.73 -14.38 -3.47
N ALA A 43 -0.22 -15.07 -4.08
CA ALA A 43 -1.24 -14.43 -4.91
C ALA A 43 -2.45 -13.88 -4.12
N HIS A 44 -2.79 -14.43 -2.96
CA HIS A 44 -4.01 -14.07 -2.21
C HIS A 44 -3.79 -12.99 -1.15
N HIS A 45 -2.52 -12.69 -0.83
CA HIS A 45 -2.19 -11.78 0.27
C HIS A 45 -1.97 -10.36 -0.09
N GLN A 46 -1.59 -10.12 -1.30
CA GLN A 46 -1.23 -8.80 -1.73
C GLN A 46 -2.32 -7.79 -1.36
N TRP A 47 -3.59 -8.16 -1.49
CA TRP A 47 -4.67 -7.22 -1.16
C TRP A 47 -4.79 -6.90 0.34
N ALA A 48 -4.65 -7.89 1.21
CA ALA A 48 -4.68 -7.66 2.67
C ALA A 48 -3.46 -6.87 3.13
N ASP A 49 -2.29 -7.14 2.55
CA ASP A 49 -1.06 -6.39 2.81
C ASP A 49 -1.18 -4.95 2.32
N TYR A 50 -1.76 -4.72 1.14
CA TYR A 50 -2.01 -3.39 0.61
C TYR A 50 -2.94 -2.57 1.50
N LYS A 51 -4.03 -3.17 1.98
CA LYS A 51 -4.96 -2.52 2.91
C LYS A 51 -4.28 -2.15 4.22
N HIS A 52 -3.43 -3.02 4.74
CA HIS A 52 -2.65 -2.77 5.95
C HIS A 52 -1.67 -1.60 5.76
N ILE A 53 -0.92 -1.61 4.66
CA ILE A 53 -0.01 -0.52 4.30
C ILE A 53 -0.77 0.80 4.15
N TYR A 54 -1.88 0.78 3.44
CA TYR A 54 -2.76 1.94 3.28
C TYR A 54 -3.20 2.49 4.65
N GLY A 55 -3.69 1.64 5.53
CA GLY A 55 -4.15 2.04 6.86
C GLY A 55 -3.03 2.63 7.73
N ALA A 56 -1.84 2.04 7.69
CA ALA A 56 -0.68 2.54 8.39
C ALA A 56 -0.28 3.94 7.92
N ILE A 57 -0.19 4.15 6.60
CA ILE A 57 0.20 5.44 6.01
C ILE A 57 -0.86 6.52 6.32
N MET A 58 -2.14 6.19 6.20
CA MET A 58 -3.23 7.10 6.58
C MET A 58 -3.17 7.49 8.06
N GLY A 59 -2.71 6.60 8.93
CA GLY A 59 -2.55 6.85 10.36
C GLY A 59 -1.32 7.68 10.72
N PHE A 60 -0.34 7.83 9.82
CA PHE A 60 0.88 8.58 10.11
C PHE A 60 0.70 10.08 10.15
N ASP A 61 -0.17 10.62 9.33
CA ASP A 61 -0.45 12.05 9.27
C ASP A 61 -1.90 12.29 8.79
N PRO A 62 -2.71 13.07 9.54
CA PRO A 62 -4.09 13.38 9.12
C PRO A 62 -4.17 14.19 7.82
N LYS A 63 -3.07 14.77 7.36
CA LYS A 63 -2.96 15.51 6.10
C LYS A 63 -2.73 14.63 4.87
N VAL A 64 -2.53 13.34 5.04
CA VAL A 64 -2.54 12.40 3.92
C VAL A 64 -3.95 12.30 3.35
N ARG A 65 -4.09 12.54 2.05
CA ARG A 65 -5.38 12.60 1.35
C ARG A 65 -5.73 11.27 0.68
N VAL A 66 -4.79 10.76 -0.11
CA VAL A 66 -4.96 9.58 -0.94
C VAL A 66 -3.71 8.71 -0.86
N VAL A 67 -3.89 7.41 -0.76
CA VAL A 67 -2.83 6.42 -0.92
C VAL A 67 -3.22 5.45 -2.01
N THR A 68 -2.37 5.30 -3.01
CA THR A 68 -2.54 4.34 -4.10
C THR A 68 -1.32 3.43 -4.16
N ILE A 69 -1.56 2.15 -4.31
CA ILE A 69 -0.54 1.13 -4.56
C ILE A 69 -0.76 0.61 -5.97
N CYS A 70 0.25 0.68 -6.81
CA CYS A 70 0.19 0.17 -8.17
C CYS A 70 1.40 -0.71 -8.48
N ASP A 71 1.28 -1.51 -9.53
CA ASP A 71 2.43 -2.22 -10.08
C ASP A 71 3.23 -1.33 -11.04
N LEU A 72 4.31 -1.87 -11.60
CA LEU A 72 5.18 -1.15 -12.54
C LEU A 72 4.60 -1.05 -13.96
N ASN A 73 3.42 -1.60 -14.18
CA ASN A 73 2.64 -1.40 -15.41
C ASN A 73 1.58 -0.29 -15.26
N GLY A 74 1.47 0.30 -14.06
CA GLY A 74 0.48 1.32 -13.75
C GLY A 74 -0.89 0.75 -13.37
N GLU A 75 -0.98 -0.56 -13.14
CA GLU A 75 -2.21 -1.18 -12.68
C GLU A 75 -2.39 -0.95 -11.18
N VAL A 76 -3.56 -0.42 -10.79
CA VAL A 76 -3.87 -0.11 -9.40
C VAL A 76 -4.24 -1.39 -8.67
N MET A 77 -3.45 -1.73 -7.63
CA MET A 77 -3.70 -2.87 -6.75
C MET A 77 -4.62 -2.50 -5.60
N TYR A 78 -4.43 -1.31 -5.04
CA TYR A 78 -5.25 -0.77 -3.97
C TYR A 78 -5.22 0.76 -4.02
N SER A 79 -6.35 1.39 -3.79
CA SER A 79 -6.45 2.84 -3.67
C SER A 79 -7.55 3.22 -2.69
N GLY A 80 -7.27 4.22 -1.88
CA GLY A 80 -8.25 4.77 -0.97
C GLY A 80 -7.94 6.23 -0.66
N HIS A 81 -8.95 6.97 -0.30
CA HIS A 81 -8.85 8.37 0.09
C HIS A 81 -9.49 8.57 1.46
N ARG A 82 -9.03 9.59 2.14
CA ARG A 82 -9.56 9.97 3.44
C ARG A 82 -11.03 10.40 3.30
N GLU A 83 -11.83 10.06 4.29
CA GLU A 83 -13.22 10.50 4.35
C GLU A 83 -13.33 12.03 4.23
N GLY A 84 -14.27 12.50 3.43
CA GLY A 84 -14.50 13.93 3.17
C GLY A 84 -13.54 14.59 2.18
N VAL A 85 -12.52 13.88 1.69
CA VAL A 85 -11.59 14.39 0.68
C VAL A 85 -12.22 14.29 -0.70
N LYS A 86 -12.23 15.41 -1.42
CA LYS A 86 -12.65 15.46 -2.82
C LYS A 86 -11.43 15.33 -3.73
N ASN A 87 -11.54 14.50 -4.75
CA ASN A 87 -10.52 14.41 -5.78
C ASN A 87 -10.42 15.73 -6.55
N LEU A 88 -9.19 16.22 -6.71
CA LEU A 88 -8.92 17.43 -7.49
C LEU A 88 -8.82 17.14 -8.99
N LEU A 89 -8.56 15.90 -9.35
CA LEU A 89 -8.41 15.42 -10.72
C LEU A 89 -9.57 14.53 -11.12
N THR A 90 -9.87 14.50 -12.40
CA THR A 90 -10.75 13.49 -12.99
C THR A 90 -10.09 12.12 -12.97
N SER A 91 -10.86 11.06 -13.18
CA SER A 91 -10.32 9.69 -13.26
C SER A 91 -9.28 9.55 -14.39
N LYS A 92 -9.50 10.20 -15.52
CA LYS A 92 -8.54 10.21 -16.64
C LYS A 92 -7.23 10.90 -16.27
N GLU A 93 -7.31 12.10 -15.70
CA GLU A 93 -6.14 12.87 -15.25
C GLU A 93 -5.37 12.15 -14.15
N SER A 94 -6.07 11.48 -13.23
CA SER A 94 -5.46 10.65 -12.18
C SER A 94 -4.68 9.49 -12.77
N LYS A 95 -5.24 8.82 -13.78
CA LYS A 95 -4.56 7.72 -14.48
C LYS A 95 -3.31 8.21 -15.22
N GLU A 96 -3.42 9.30 -15.98
CA GLU A 96 -2.28 9.89 -16.69
C GLU A 96 -1.15 10.29 -15.73
N SER A 97 -1.52 10.88 -14.58
CA SER A 97 -0.57 11.26 -13.55
C SER A 97 0.13 10.05 -12.90
N LEU A 98 -0.59 8.96 -12.70
CA LEU A 98 -0.03 7.72 -12.19
C LEU A 98 0.93 7.07 -13.20
N GLU A 99 0.55 7.03 -14.47
CA GLU A 99 1.40 6.52 -15.56
C GLU A 99 2.70 7.32 -15.68
N LEU A 100 2.64 8.64 -15.55
CA LEU A 100 3.83 9.49 -15.53
C LEU A 100 4.77 9.13 -14.38
N ALA A 101 4.24 8.91 -13.18
CA ALA A 101 5.01 8.51 -12.01
C ALA A 101 5.67 7.13 -12.23
N VAL A 102 4.94 6.15 -12.73
CA VAL A 102 5.45 4.80 -13.02
C VAL A 102 6.57 4.85 -14.04
N ASN A 103 6.38 5.57 -15.15
CA ASN A 103 7.40 5.71 -16.20
C ASN A 103 8.67 6.41 -15.69
N GLY A 104 8.51 7.42 -14.85
CA GLY A 104 9.63 8.09 -14.17
C GLY A 104 10.43 7.12 -13.28
N TRP A 105 9.76 6.24 -12.55
CA TRP A 105 10.41 5.23 -11.73
C TRP A 105 11.11 4.15 -12.54
N LYS A 106 10.58 3.72 -13.68
CA LYS A 106 11.29 2.81 -14.62
C LYS A 106 12.63 3.39 -15.03
N THR A 107 12.64 4.65 -15.45
CA THR A 107 13.89 5.36 -15.84
C THR A 107 14.87 5.44 -14.68
N ARG A 108 14.39 5.76 -13.44
CA ARG A 108 15.25 5.79 -12.25
C ARG A 108 15.85 4.44 -11.92
N ARG A 109 15.15 3.34 -12.18
CA ARG A 109 15.68 1.99 -11.99
C ARG A 109 16.81 1.67 -12.96
N GLU A 110 16.72 2.12 -14.19
CA GLU A 110 17.80 1.97 -15.19
C GLU A 110 19.09 2.70 -14.78
N LEU A 111 18.94 3.83 -14.10
CA LEU A 111 20.06 4.64 -13.61
C LEU A 111 20.65 4.14 -12.29
N ALA A 112 19.99 3.21 -11.61
CA ALA A 112 20.35 2.77 -10.26
C ALA A 112 21.76 2.14 -10.17
N SER A 113 22.25 1.52 -11.24
CA SER A 113 23.62 0.98 -11.29
C SER A 113 24.71 2.05 -11.19
N LYS A 114 24.39 3.28 -11.57
CA LYS A 114 25.33 4.42 -11.58
C LYS A 114 25.19 5.33 -10.37
N ILE A 115 23.95 5.64 -9.97
CA ILE A 115 23.68 6.64 -8.94
C ILE A 115 22.99 6.07 -7.69
N GLY A 116 22.76 4.77 -7.68
CA GLY A 116 22.06 4.09 -6.58
C GLY A 116 20.55 4.03 -6.77
N LYS A 117 19.88 3.24 -5.94
CA LYS A 117 18.43 3.07 -5.98
C LYS A 117 17.72 4.35 -5.54
N GLY A 118 16.68 4.75 -6.28
CA GLY A 118 15.79 5.82 -5.88
C GLY A 118 15.08 5.50 -4.56
N LYS A 119 15.00 6.47 -3.67
CA LYS A 119 14.35 6.31 -2.35
C LYS A 119 12.93 6.86 -2.35
N TYR A 120 12.75 8.05 -2.89
CA TYR A 120 11.44 8.70 -3.04
C TYR A 120 11.52 9.84 -4.06
N VAL A 121 10.37 10.27 -4.53
CA VAL A 121 10.20 11.49 -5.34
C VAL A 121 9.08 12.32 -4.72
N LEU A 122 9.34 13.58 -4.50
CA LEU A 122 8.35 14.56 -4.05
C LEU A 122 8.11 15.57 -5.17
N ALA A 123 6.84 15.74 -5.53
CA ALA A 123 6.38 16.85 -6.35
C ALA A 123 5.47 17.74 -5.51
N GLU A 124 5.87 18.97 -5.29
CA GLU A 124 5.08 19.95 -4.57
C GLU A 124 4.32 20.87 -5.54
N TYR A 125 3.01 20.90 -5.37
CA TYR A 125 2.12 21.79 -6.10
C TYR A 125 1.55 22.85 -5.16
N GLU A 126 0.93 23.87 -5.68
CA GLU A 126 0.31 24.92 -4.85
C GLU A 126 -0.78 24.39 -3.92
N LYS A 127 -1.49 23.35 -4.32
CA LYS A 127 -2.63 22.79 -3.57
C LYS A 127 -2.36 21.46 -2.87
N VAL A 128 -1.40 20.70 -3.36
CA VAL A 128 -1.10 19.35 -2.84
C VAL A 128 0.37 19.04 -2.96
N LYS A 129 0.82 18.07 -2.17
CA LYS A 129 2.10 17.37 -2.33
C LYS A 129 1.84 15.97 -2.87
N ARG A 130 2.68 15.52 -3.78
CA ARG A 130 2.68 14.15 -4.29
C ARG A 130 3.99 13.47 -3.99
N LEU A 131 3.88 12.32 -3.37
CA LEU A 131 5.01 11.53 -2.93
C LEU A 131 4.93 10.15 -3.56
N THR A 132 6.00 9.72 -4.20
CA THR A 132 6.11 8.36 -4.72
C THR A 132 7.32 7.66 -4.14
N LEU A 133 7.14 6.40 -3.73
CA LEU A 133 8.18 5.56 -3.15
C LEU A 133 8.06 4.15 -3.72
N PRO A 134 9.19 3.46 -3.92
CA PRO A 134 9.13 2.05 -4.26
C PRO A 134 8.57 1.24 -3.08
N LEU A 135 7.75 0.26 -3.41
CA LEU A 135 7.23 -0.74 -2.48
C LEU A 135 7.74 -2.10 -2.93
N GLY A 136 8.78 -2.59 -2.26
CA GLY A 136 9.50 -3.77 -2.72
C GLY A 136 10.13 -3.56 -4.10
N ASN A 137 10.19 -4.62 -4.90
CA ASN A 137 10.80 -4.58 -6.24
C ASN A 137 9.77 -4.36 -7.36
N ASP A 138 8.49 -4.60 -7.10
CA ASP A 138 7.46 -4.74 -8.15
C ASP A 138 6.33 -3.72 -8.07
N HIS A 139 6.29 -2.91 -7.01
CA HIS A 139 5.20 -1.97 -6.75
C HIS A 139 5.70 -0.57 -6.44
N LEU A 140 4.78 0.38 -6.56
CA LEU A 140 4.99 1.79 -6.27
C LEU A 140 3.88 2.29 -5.34
N LEU A 141 4.28 3.00 -4.28
CA LEU A 141 3.38 3.84 -3.49
C LEU A 141 3.23 5.20 -4.16
N TYR A 142 1.99 5.63 -4.31
CA TYR A 142 1.63 6.95 -4.83
C TYR A 142 0.71 7.64 -3.82
N ILE A 143 1.23 8.69 -3.20
CA ILE A 143 0.58 9.36 -2.07
C ILE A 143 0.32 10.81 -2.42
N THR A 144 -0.88 11.29 -2.13
CA THR A 144 -1.22 12.71 -2.19
C THR A 144 -1.51 13.21 -0.78
N ALA A 145 -0.93 14.34 -0.41
CA ALA A 145 -1.09 14.98 0.89
C ALA A 145 -1.40 16.47 0.75
N GLU A 146 -1.93 17.05 1.81
CA GLU A 146 -2.10 18.51 1.92
C GLU A 146 -0.74 19.22 1.88
N VAL A 147 -0.73 20.46 1.42
CA VAL A 147 0.48 21.29 1.33
C VAL A 147 1.19 21.44 2.68
N GLY A 148 0.42 21.52 3.78
CA GLY A 148 0.95 21.62 5.13
C GLY A 148 1.46 20.30 5.74
N CYS A 149 1.46 19.21 5.00
CA CYS A 149 1.99 17.93 5.48
C CYS A 149 3.50 18.01 5.73
N ASP A 150 3.94 17.50 6.88
CA ASP A 150 5.37 17.30 7.18
C ASP A 150 5.88 16.06 6.41
N HIS A 151 6.22 16.28 5.15
CA HIS A 151 6.65 15.19 4.29
C HIS A 151 7.97 14.51 4.73
N PRO A 152 8.97 15.21 5.32
CA PRO A 152 10.18 14.53 5.82
C PRO A 152 9.85 13.50 6.90
N THR A 153 9.00 13.85 7.85
CA THR A 153 8.55 12.92 8.89
C THR A 153 7.71 11.79 8.32
N LEU A 154 6.80 12.08 7.39
CA LEU A 154 5.98 11.08 6.71
C LEU A 154 6.85 10.07 5.95
N ILE A 155 7.81 10.55 5.16
CA ILE A 155 8.75 9.71 4.41
C ILE A 155 9.52 8.79 5.36
N THR A 156 10.05 9.32 6.45
CA THR A 156 10.79 8.55 7.44
C THR A 156 9.94 7.43 8.05
N LYS A 157 8.69 7.72 8.39
CA LYS A 157 7.76 6.71 8.92
C LYS A 157 7.45 5.63 7.89
N ILE A 158 7.22 6.00 6.64
CA ILE A 158 6.96 5.05 5.56
C ILE A 158 8.18 4.14 5.33
N GLN A 159 9.37 4.69 5.28
CA GLN A 159 10.61 3.92 5.09
C GLN A 159 10.91 2.96 6.23
N LYS A 160 10.37 3.21 7.42
CA LYS A 160 10.47 2.29 8.58
C LYS A 160 9.45 1.14 8.54
N LEU A 161 8.43 1.22 7.69
CA LEU A 161 7.57 0.09 7.42
C LEU A 161 8.39 -0.94 6.63
N HIS A 162 9.07 -1.84 7.18
CA HIS A 162 9.88 -2.87 6.51
C HIS A 162 9.09 -3.63 5.43
N LEU A 163 8.93 -2.98 4.30
CA LEU A 163 8.13 -3.43 3.15
C LEU A 163 9.00 -4.16 2.13
#